data_953d3939e18d0904686df7f5176a4dac
#
_entry.id   953d3939e18d0904686df7f5176a4dac
#
_cell.length_a   1.000
_cell.length_b   1.000
_cell.length_c   1.000
_cell.angle_alpha   90.00
_cell.angle_beta   90.00
_cell.angle_gamma   90.00
#
_symmetry.space_group_name_H-M   'P 1'
#
loop_
_entity.id
_entity.type
_entity.pdbx_description
1 polymer ?
#
loop_
_entity_poly.entity_id
_entity_poly.type
_entity_poly.pdbx_seq_one_letter_code
_entity_poly.pdbx_strand_id
1 'polypeptide(L)'
;NLWGFGESFVKEADRRFARWLDENLEKNPLKCEYFLPLVVTELIEEGKAKIQVLRSTDKWYGVTYREDKPLVVEAIARKTAEGQYPENLWA
;
A
#
# COMPACT_ATOMS: atom_id res chain seq x y z
N ASN A 1 3.41 3.03 -1.16
CA ASN A 1 2.19 3.76 -0.81
C ASN A 1 1.67 3.31 0.55
N LEU A 2 1.14 4.24 1.32
CA LEU A 2 0.40 3.97 2.54
C LEU A 2 -1.05 4.41 2.34
N TRP A 3 -1.98 3.50 2.50
CA TRP A 3 -3.41 3.74 2.31
C TRP A 3 -4.18 3.53 3.60
N GLY A 4 -5.13 4.43 3.88
CA GLY A 4 -6.13 4.24 4.92
C GLY A 4 -7.50 4.08 4.26
N PHE A 5 -8.11 2.92 4.42
CA PHE A 5 -9.43 2.62 3.86
C PHE A 5 -10.45 2.27 4.94
N GLY A 6 -11.69 2.68 4.74
CA GLY A 6 -12.80 2.15 5.51
C GLY A 6 -13.23 0.76 5.01
N GLU A 7 -14.01 0.05 5.81
CA GLU A 7 -14.54 -1.29 5.48
C GLU A 7 -15.29 -1.33 4.14
N SER A 8 -16.00 -0.26 3.80
CA SER A 8 -16.72 -0.13 2.53
C SER A 8 -15.83 -0.28 1.30
N PHE A 9 -14.57 0.19 1.38
CA PHE A 9 -13.61 0.02 0.29
C PHE A 9 -13.27 -1.46 0.04
N VAL A 10 -13.07 -2.23 1.11
CA VAL A 10 -12.76 -3.66 1.01
C VAL A 10 -13.92 -4.41 0.34
N LYS A 11 -15.16 -4.10 0.72
CA LYS A 11 -16.37 -4.67 0.10
C LYS A 11 -16.50 -4.31 -1.38
N GLU A 12 -16.19 -3.07 -1.75
CA GLU A 12 -16.21 -2.65 -3.16
C GLU A 12 -15.09 -3.32 -3.97
N ALA A 13 -13.89 -3.46 -3.42
CA ALA A 13 -12.79 -4.15 -4.07
C ALA A 13 -13.12 -5.63 -4.32
N ASP A 14 -13.63 -6.32 -3.31
CA ASP A 14 -14.05 -7.72 -3.41
C ASP A 14 -15.13 -7.91 -4.48
N ARG A 15 -16.18 -7.08 -4.44
CA ARG A 15 -17.30 -7.15 -5.40
C ARG A 15 -16.85 -6.97 -6.86
N ARG A 16 -15.80 -6.17 -7.11
CA ARG A 16 -15.27 -5.88 -8.45
C ARG A 16 -14.28 -6.92 -8.92
N PHE A 17 -13.65 -7.64 -8.00
CA PHE A 17 -12.53 -8.53 -8.30
C PHE A 17 -12.88 -9.63 -9.30
N ALA A 18 -14.02 -10.30 -9.13
CA ALA A 18 -14.42 -11.39 -10.02
C ALA A 18 -14.57 -10.92 -11.48
N ARG A 19 -15.27 -9.80 -11.70
CA ARG A 19 -15.43 -9.23 -13.05
C ARG A 19 -14.07 -8.80 -13.63
N TRP A 20 -13.24 -8.13 -12.81
CA TRP A 20 -11.91 -7.73 -13.24
C TRP A 20 -11.05 -8.95 -13.65
N LEU A 21 -11.15 -10.05 -12.91
CA LEU A 21 -10.44 -11.29 -13.21
C LEU A 21 -10.89 -11.88 -14.56
N ASP A 22 -12.18 -11.98 -14.79
CA ASP A 22 -12.74 -12.47 -16.06
C ASP A 22 -12.27 -11.64 -17.27
N GLU A 23 -12.19 -10.32 -17.11
CA GLU A 23 -11.80 -9.41 -18.16
C GLU A 23 -10.28 -9.38 -18.45
N ASN A 24 -9.44 -9.74 -17.49
CA ASN A 24 -8.00 -9.51 -17.55
C ASN A 24 -7.15 -10.77 -17.50
N LEU A 25 -7.63 -11.85 -16.90
CA LEU A 25 -6.84 -13.08 -16.73
C LEU A 25 -6.44 -13.69 -18.08
N GLU A 26 -7.35 -13.79 -19.03
CA GLU A 26 -7.07 -14.36 -20.37
C GLU A 26 -6.08 -13.50 -21.18
N LYS A 27 -6.13 -12.17 -20.99
CA LYS A 27 -5.27 -11.24 -21.73
C LYS A 27 -3.81 -11.31 -21.29
N ASN A 28 -3.57 -11.54 -20.01
CA ASN A 28 -2.22 -11.56 -19.45
C ASN A 28 -2.12 -12.42 -18.17
N PRO A 29 -2.24 -13.75 -18.29
CA PRO A 29 -2.38 -14.65 -17.14
C PRO A 29 -1.17 -14.63 -16.20
N LEU A 30 0.02 -14.24 -16.69
CA LEU A 30 1.26 -14.25 -15.89
C LEU A 30 1.58 -12.91 -15.23
N LYS A 31 0.95 -11.81 -15.66
CA LYS A 31 1.31 -10.45 -15.21
C LYS A 31 0.10 -9.56 -14.94
N CYS A 32 -1.13 -10.12 -14.94
CA CYS A 32 -2.28 -9.30 -14.55
C CYS A 32 -2.22 -9.04 -13.04
N GLU A 33 -2.42 -7.79 -12.66
CA GLU A 33 -2.40 -7.34 -11.27
C GLU A 33 -3.62 -6.48 -10.98
N TYR A 34 -4.34 -6.82 -9.91
CA TYR A 34 -5.48 -6.04 -9.43
C TYR A 34 -4.98 -4.95 -8.49
N PHE A 35 -4.72 -3.78 -9.04
CA PHE A 35 -4.13 -2.67 -8.30
C PHE A 35 -5.15 -1.97 -7.39
N LEU A 36 -4.79 -1.72 -6.15
CA LEU A 36 -5.60 -0.88 -5.25
C LEU A 36 -5.89 0.51 -5.85
N PRO A 37 -4.91 1.21 -6.47
CA PRO A 37 -5.18 2.49 -7.13
C PRO A 37 -6.24 2.43 -8.24
N LEU A 38 -6.37 1.31 -8.94
CA LEU A 38 -7.42 1.14 -9.96
C LEU A 38 -8.81 1.22 -9.33
N VAL A 39 -9.04 0.47 -8.25
CA VAL A 39 -10.31 0.48 -7.52
C VAL A 39 -10.63 1.87 -6.98
N VAL A 40 -9.62 2.57 -6.46
CA VAL A 40 -9.76 3.96 -5.99
C VAL A 40 -10.20 4.88 -7.13
N THR A 41 -9.57 4.79 -8.30
CA THR A 41 -9.90 5.60 -9.47
C THR A 41 -11.34 5.38 -9.90
N GLU A 42 -11.75 4.11 -10.06
CA GLU A 42 -13.13 3.76 -10.42
C GLU A 42 -14.16 4.32 -9.42
N LEU A 43 -13.88 4.20 -8.12
CA LEU A 43 -14.78 4.72 -7.09
C LEU A 43 -14.88 6.25 -7.10
N ILE A 44 -13.81 6.96 -7.44
CA ILE A 44 -13.83 8.42 -7.59
C ILE A 44 -14.66 8.81 -8.82
N GLU A 45 -14.44 8.15 -9.95
CA GLU A 45 -15.18 8.39 -11.21
C GLU A 45 -16.68 8.12 -11.05
N GLU A 46 -17.05 7.11 -10.26
CA GLU A 46 -18.43 6.81 -9.90
C GLU A 46 -19.03 7.75 -8.84
N GLY A 47 -18.25 8.69 -8.30
CA GLY A 47 -18.69 9.60 -7.24
C GLY A 47 -18.89 8.94 -5.87
N LYS A 48 -18.39 7.72 -5.68
CA LYS A 48 -18.55 6.91 -4.45
C LYS A 48 -17.45 7.11 -3.42
N ALA A 49 -16.32 7.69 -3.82
CA ALA A 49 -15.18 7.92 -2.94
C ALA A 49 -14.57 9.30 -3.12
N LYS A 50 -13.96 9.79 -2.04
CA LYS A 50 -13.08 10.96 -2.04
C LYS A 50 -11.76 10.57 -1.40
N ILE A 51 -10.66 11.03 -1.96
CA ILE A 51 -9.32 10.76 -1.44
C ILE A 51 -8.72 12.05 -0.90
N GLN A 52 -8.24 11.98 0.33
CA GLN A 52 -7.43 13.02 0.92
C GLN A 52 -5.96 12.60 0.86
N VAL A 53 -5.14 13.38 0.20
CA VAL A 53 -3.69 13.17 0.17
C VAL A 53 -3.07 13.86 1.38
N LEU A 54 -2.40 13.07 2.21
CA LEU A 54 -1.64 13.57 3.35
C LEU A 54 -0.16 13.63 2.97
N ARG A 55 0.53 14.65 3.47
CA ARG A 55 1.98 14.77 3.30
C ARG A 55 2.68 14.24 4.53
N SER A 56 3.72 13.45 4.34
CA SER A 56 4.66 13.03 5.37
C SER A 56 6.03 13.63 5.08
N THR A 57 6.76 13.98 6.12
CA THR A 57 8.17 14.37 6.06
C THR A 57 9.10 13.16 6.21
N ASP A 58 8.54 11.98 6.49
CA ASP A 58 9.29 10.76 6.66
C ASP A 58 9.89 10.27 5.35
N LYS A 59 11.10 9.74 5.45
CA LYS A 59 11.74 9.03 4.35
C LYS A 59 11.21 7.60 4.30
N TRP A 60 10.79 7.17 3.12
CA TRP A 60 10.40 5.79 2.89
C TRP A 60 11.65 4.88 2.80
N TYR A 61 11.54 3.70 3.41
CA TYR A 61 12.54 2.63 3.33
C TYR A 61 11.85 1.33 2.93
N GLY A 62 12.33 0.69 1.86
CA GLY A 62 11.81 -0.59 1.40
C GLY A 62 12.77 -1.73 1.65
N VAL A 63 12.24 -2.93 1.84
CA VAL A 63 13.00 -4.19 1.96
C VAL A 63 12.57 -5.18 0.89
N THR A 64 12.30 -4.69 -0.31
CA THR A 64 11.85 -5.51 -1.44
C THR A 64 12.93 -6.48 -1.89
N TYR A 65 14.18 -6.02 -1.88
CA TYR A 65 15.34 -6.82 -2.24
C TYR A 65 16.24 -7.04 -1.03
N ARG A 66 16.99 -8.14 -1.05
CA ARG A 66 17.89 -8.52 0.05
C ARG A 66 18.97 -7.47 0.31
N GLU A 67 19.39 -6.80 -0.74
CA GLU A 67 20.39 -5.73 -0.75
C GLU A 67 19.94 -4.48 0.01
N ASP A 68 18.64 -4.24 0.12
CA ASP A 68 18.07 -3.10 0.83
C ASP A 68 18.17 -3.24 2.36
N LYS A 69 18.27 -4.47 2.86
CA LYS A 69 18.20 -4.77 4.29
C LYS A 69 19.24 -4.00 5.13
N PRO A 70 20.53 -3.94 4.76
CA PRO A 70 21.53 -3.22 5.56
C PRO A 70 21.19 -1.73 5.73
N LEU A 71 20.72 -1.08 4.66
CA LEU A 71 20.32 0.33 4.68
C LEU A 71 19.14 0.58 5.63
N VAL A 72 18.16 -0.32 5.61
CA VAL A 72 16.98 -0.21 6.48
C VAL A 72 17.35 -0.44 7.94
N VAL A 73 18.19 -1.44 8.23
CA VAL A 73 18.68 -1.72 9.59
C VAL A 73 19.41 -0.51 10.14
N GLU A 74 20.33 0.10 9.39
CA GLU A 74 21.06 1.30 9.80
C GLU A 74 20.10 2.48 10.05
N ALA A 75 19.15 2.70 9.15
CA ALA A 75 18.19 3.79 9.28
C ALA A 75 17.30 3.65 10.51
N ILE A 76 16.82 2.45 10.81
CA ILE A 76 15.98 2.17 11.99
C ILE A 76 16.83 2.30 13.28
N ALA A 77 18.04 1.74 13.30
CA ALA A 77 18.94 1.89 14.44
C ALA A 77 19.22 3.36 14.78
N ARG A 78 19.47 4.20 13.76
CA ARG A 78 19.65 5.64 13.96
C ARG A 78 18.38 6.29 14.51
N LYS A 79 17.21 6.02 13.95
CA LYS A 79 15.93 6.57 14.44
C LYS A 79 15.63 6.15 15.88
N THR A 80 16.00 4.94 16.27
CA THR A 80 15.89 4.47 17.66
C THR A 80 16.84 5.23 18.58
N ALA A 81 18.11 5.40 18.18
CA ALA A 81 19.08 6.18 18.93
C ALA A 81 18.67 7.65 19.09
N GLU A 82 17.99 8.23 18.11
CA GLU A 82 17.42 9.58 18.14
C GLU A 82 16.11 9.68 18.96
N GLY A 83 15.61 8.56 19.49
CA GLY A 83 14.37 8.51 20.29
C GLY A 83 13.08 8.59 19.47
N GLN A 84 13.13 8.43 18.14
CA GLN A 84 11.93 8.39 17.27
C GLN A 84 11.16 7.07 17.43
N TYR A 85 11.86 5.99 17.78
CA TYR A 85 11.30 4.70 18.15
C TYR A 85 11.80 4.26 19.51
N PRO A 86 10.99 3.54 20.30
CA PRO A 86 11.47 2.93 21.53
C PRO A 86 12.44 1.78 21.21
N GLU A 87 13.40 1.52 22.11
CA GLU A 87 14.34 0.38 21.97
C GLU A 87 13.61 -0.96 21.90
N ASN A 88 12.49 -1.08 22.60
CA ASN A 88 11.62 -2.25 22.57
C ASN A 88 10.20 -1.83 22.18
N LEU A 89 9.79 -2.15 20.95
CA LEU A 89 8.46 -1.84 20.43
C LEU A 89 7.31 -2.56 21.15
N TRP A 90 7.61 -3.67 21.81
CA TRP A 90 6.62 -4.57 22.40
C TRP A 90 6.72 -4.65 23.94
N ALA A 91 7.45 -3.72 24.52
CA ALA A 91 7.59 -3.66 25.98
C ALA A 91 6.35 -3.01 26.63
#